data_4fb2cfa21b02c9228e647b251a24270b
#
_entry.id   4fb2cfa21b02c9228e647b251a24270b
#
_cell.length_a   1.000
_cell.length_b   1.000
_cell.length_c   1.000
_cell.angle_alpha   90.00
_cell.angle_beta   90.00
_cell.angle_gamma   90.00
#
_symmetry.space_group_name_H-M   'P 1'
#
loop_
_entity.id
_entity.type
_entity.pdbx_description
1 polymer ?
#
loop_
_entity_poly.entity_id
_entity_poly.type
_entity_poly.pdbx_seq_one_letter_code
_entity_poly.pdbx_strand_id
1 'polypeptide(L)'
;SSDTGGVTIIGLKDIGVDRTILGHSEVRKRNKSFRSEEILKEVIPEEFKFILCFEVVEQIPFSILNNDFEIILAYEPVWAIGTGETASVEHINEVHGIVKSELSKHNLDIPVLYGGSVNPDNSNEILSQELVDGVLVGGASTNYESLLKIINSL
;
A
#
# COMPACT_ATOMS: atom_id res chain seq x y z
N SER A 1 1.41 7.17 24.08
CA SER A 1 -0.01 6.75 24.30
C SER A 1 -0.06 5.25 24.44
N SER A 2 -0.69 4.73 25.49
CA SER A 2 -0.90 3.29 25.65
C SER A 2 -2.10 2.89 24.79
N ASP A 3 -1.85 2.21 23.68
CA ASP A 3 -2.90 1.60 22.86
C ASP A 3 -3.04 0.14 23.30
N THR A 4 -4.01 -0.13 24.17
CA THR A 4 -4.26 -1.48 24.70
C THR A 4 -4.73 -2.39 23.54
N GLY A 5 -3.91 -3.39 23.21
CA GLY A 5 -4.13 -4.31 22.10
C GLY A 5 -3.43 -3.88 20.79
N GLY A 6 -2.72 -2.75 20.78
CA GLY A 6 -1.85 -2.37 19.69
C GLY A 6 -0.55 -3.21 19.68
N VAL A 7 0.01 -3.40 18.49
CA VAL A 7 1.31 -4.07 18.30
C VAL A 7 2.39 -3.00 18.13
N THR A 8 3.46 -3.09 18.90
CA THR A 8 4.60 -2.16 18.80
C THR A 8 5.61 -2.64 17.77
N ILE A 9 6.37 -1.71 17.16
CA ILE A 9 7.46 -2.05 16.23
C ILE A 9 8.51 -2.92 16.91
N ILE A 10 8.86 -2.63 18.16
CA ILE A 10 9.78 -3.44 18.95
C ILE A 10 9.28 -4.88 19.06
N GLY A 11 7.99 -5.06 19.39
CA GLY A 11 7.39 -6.40 19.44
C GLY A 11 7.37 -7.13 18.11
N LEU A 12 7.22 -6.42 16.99
CA LEU A 12 7.33 -7.00 15.64
C LEU A 12 8.77 -7.44 15.34
N LYS A 13 9.76 -6.61 15.65
CA LYS A 13 11.19 -6.94 15.48
C LYS A 13 11.59 -8.15 16.33
N ASP A 14 11.10 -8.24 17.57
CA ASP A 14 11.41 -9.35 18.50
C ASP A 14 10.96 -10.72 17.96
N ILE A 15 9.90 -10.75 17.15
CA ILE A 15 9.41 -11.98 16.50
C ILE A 15 9.92 -12.16 15.05
N GLY A 16 10.88 -11.32 14.62
CA GLY A 16 11.51 -11.43 13.30
C GLY A 16 10.70 -10.83 12.15
N VAL A 17 9.70 -10.01 12.43
CA VAL A 17 8.96 -9.25 11.41
C VAL A 17 9.72 -7.98 11.09
N ASP A 18 10.03 -7.74 9.82
CA ASP A 18 10.77 -6.58 9.35
C ASP A 18 9.93 -5.60 8.52
N ARG A 19 8.70 -5.98 8.16
CA ARG A 19 7.79 -5.15 7.35
C ARG A 19 6.35 -5.25 7.83
N THR A 20 5.61 -4.14 7.77
CA THR A 20 4.18 -4.08 8.08
C THR A 20 3.40 -3.27 7.07
N ILE A 21 2.08 -3.44 7.05
CA ILE A 21 1.15 -2.59 6.30
C ILE A 21 0.64 -1.51 7.24
N LEU A 22 0.74 -0.25 6.81
CA LEU A 22 0.26 0.92 7.54
C LEU A 22 -0.90 1.57 6.80
N GLY A 23 -1.90 2.01 7.54
CA GLY A 23 -3.02 2.78 6.99
C GLY A 23 -3.93 2.00 6.04
N HIS A 24 -3.98 0.66 6.12
CA HIS A 24 -4.95 -0.12 5.37
C HIS A 24 -6.38 0.40 5.57
N SER A 25 -7.20 0.34 4.54
CA SER A 25 -8.58 0.90 4.55
C SER A 25 -9.43 0.45 5.74
N GLU A 26 -9.26 -0.80 6.19
CA GLU A 26 -9.97 -1.29 7.39
C GLU A 26 -9.51 -0.58 8.67
N VAL A 27 -8.22 -0.27 8.79
CA VAL A 27 -7.70 0.49 9.94
C VAL A 27 -8.25 1.92 9.91
N ARG A 28 -8.24 2.58 8.74
CA ARG A 28 -8.81 3.92 8.57
C ARG A 28 -10.31 3.97 8.86
N LYS A 29 -11.06 2.93 8.48
CA LYS A 29 -12.51 2.79 8.79
C LYS A 29 -12.78 2.68 10.29
N ARG A 30 -11.93 1.95 11.04
CA ARG A 30 -12.06 1.76 12.49
C ARG A 30 -11.55 2.97 13.28
N ASN A 31 -10.47 3.58 12.80
CA ASN A 31 -9.83 4.73 13.45
C ASN A 31 -9.87 5.96 12.53
N LYS A 32 -10.91 6.78 12.68
CA LYS A 32 -11.08 8.02 11.89
C LYS A 32 -10.03 9.09 12.19
N SER A 33 -9.32 8.98 13.31
CA SER A 33 -8.20 9.85 13.67
C SER A 33 -6.85 9.37 13.16
N PHE A 34 -6.80 8.25 12.40
CA PHE A 34 -5.57 7.78 11.79
C PHE A 34 -4.93 8.87 10.93
N ARG A 35 -3.66 9.15 11.15
CA ARG A 35 -2.84 10.07 10.37
C ARG A 35 -1.53 9.38 10.02
N SER A 36 -1.31 9.16 8.73
CA SER A 36 -0.09 8.51 8.22
C SER A 36 1.16 9.24 8.71
N GLU A 37 1.16 10.57 8.65
CA GLU A 37 2.31 11.40 9.04
C GLU A 37 2.73 11.19 10.51
N GLU A 38 1.77 11.11 11.43
CA GLU A 38 2.06 10.92 12.85
C GLU A 38 2.72 9.56 13.10
N ILE A 39 2.19 8.49 12.48
CA ILE A 39 2.74 7.15 12.62
C ILE A 39 4.11 7.05 11.97
N LEU A 40 4.30 7.63 10.78
CA LEU A 40 5.58 7.59 10.09
C LEU A 40 6.69 8.29 10.86
N LYS A 41 6.40 9.38 11.57
CA LYS A 41 7.37 10.03 12.47
C LYS A 41 7.85 9.12 13.60
N GLU A 42 7.04 8.14 14.01
CA GLU A 42 7.43 7.15 15.01
C GLU A 42 8.14 5.93 14.37
N VAL A 43 7.74 5.53 13.17
CA VAL A 43 8.22 4.31 12.50
C VAL A 43 9.56 4.52 11.79
N ILE A 44 9.73 5.66 11.12
CA ILE A 44 10.93 5.96 10.33
C ILE A 44 12.22 5.88 11.16
N PRO A 45 12.32 6.46 12.37
CA PRO A 45 13.53 6.38 13.19
C PRO A 45 13.92 4.95 13.59
N GLU A 46 13.00 4.01 13.51
CA GLU A 46 13.23 2.60 13.85
C GLU A 46 13.74 1.76 12.68
N GLU A 47 13.95 2.37 11.49
CA GLU A 47 14.40 1.68 10.26
C GLU A 47 13.52 0.48 9.90
N PHE A 48 12.22 0.57 10.19
CA PHE A 48 11.27 -0.51 9.94
C PHE A 48 10.61 -0.32 8.57
N LYS A 49 10.61 -1.37 7.75
CA LYS A 49 10.03 -1.36 6.40
C LYS A 49 8.51 -1.33 6.46
N PHE A 50 7.86 -0.64 5.53
CA PHE A 50 6.40 -0.61 5.52
C PHE A 50 5.81 -0.41 4.12
N ILE A 51 4.56 -0.87 3.99
CA ILE A 51 3.69 -0.56 2.86
C ILE A 51 2.67 0.45 3.38
N LEU A 52 2.71 1.67 2.86
CA LEU A 52 1.76 2.72 3.20
C LEU A 52 0.56 2.69 2.25
N CYS A 53 -0.60 2.35 2.78
CA CYS A 53 -1.86 2.38 2.04
C CYS A 53 -2.48 3.78 2.03
N PHE A 54 -2.98 4.20 0.89
CA PHE A 54 -3.68 5.47 0.71
C PHE A 54 -4.88 5.30 -0.24
N GLU A 55 -5.87 6.16 -0.10
CA GLU A 55 -7.06 6.25 -0.95
C GLU A 55 -7.01 7.48 -1.85
N VAL A 56 -6.52 8.59 -1.31
CA VAL A 56 -6.32 9.85 -2.02
C VAL A 56 -4.90 10.34 -1.83
N VAL A 57 -4.36 11.04 -2.82
CA VAL A 57 -2.94 11.44 -2.87
C VAL A 57 -2.54 12.32 -1.68
N GLU A 58 -3.46 13.13 -1.17
CA GLU A 58 -3.26 14.01 -0.02
C GLU A 58 -2.97 13.26 1.30
N GLN A 59 -3.24 11.95 1.35
CA GLN A 59 -2.90 11.11 2.50
C GLN A 59 -1.43 10.71 2.54
N ILE A 60 -0.69 10.95 1.46
CA ILE A 60 0.74 10.63 1.37
C ILE A 60 1.55 11.82 1.90
N PRO A 61 2.27 11.67 3.00
CA PRO A 61 3.06 12.76 3.58
C PRO A 61 4.44 12.87 2.90
N PHE A 62 4.47 13.27 1.64
CA PHE A 62 5.70 13.33 0.82
C PHE A 62 6.86 14.06 1.49
N SER A 63 6.58 15.07 2.33
CA SER A 63 7.61 15.89 2.98
C SER A 63 8.48 15.14 4.00
N ILE A 64 8.02 13.99 4.49
CA ILE A 64 8.75 13.18 5.47
C ILE A 64 9.26 11.85 4.90
N LEU A 65 8.89 11.53 3.66
CA LEU A 65 9.42 10.36 2.97
C LEU A 65 10.83 10.67 2.43
N ASN A 66 11.70 9.67 2.40
CA ASN A 66 12.99 9.74 1.74
C ASN A 66 13.39 8.37 1.19
N ASN A 67 14.43 8.31 0.36
CA ASN A 67 14.91 7.09 -0.28
C ASN A 67 15.77 6.19 0.62
N ASP A 68 16.10 6.64 1.84
CA ASP A 68 16.90 5.85 2.78
C ASP A 68 16.08 4.74 3.45
N PHE A 69 14.75 4.84 3.36
CA PHE A 69 13.84 3.86 3.93
C PHE A 69 13.20 2.99 2.86
N GLU A 70 13.01 1.72 3.17
CA GLU A 70 12.33 0.77 2.29
C GLU A 70 10.81 0.92 2.43
N ILE A 71 10.28 1.90 1.70
CA ILE A 71 8.87 2.27 1.65
C ILE A 71 8.27 1.75 0.34
N ILE A 72 7.03 1.28 0.42
CA ILE A 72 6.19 0.98 -0.73
C ILE A 72 4.86 1.71 -0.52
N LEU A 73 4.33 2.36 -1.54
CA LEU A 73 2.99 2.92 -1.52
C LEU A 73 1.99 1.92 -2.09
N ALA A 74 0.76 1.88 -1.55
CA ALA A 74 -0.32 1.05 -2.08
C ALA A 74 -1.60 1.86 -2.23
N TYR A 75 -2.03 2.04 -3.46
CA TYR A 75 -3.29 2.72 -3.79
C TYR A 75 -4.49 1.81 -3.51
N GLU A 76 -5.37 2.23 -2.65
CA GLU A 76 -6.59 1.53 -2.27
C GLU A 76 -7.84 2.31 -2.70
N PRO A 77 -8.43 2.06 -3.88
CA PRO A 77 -9.76 2.59 -4.22
C PRO A 77 -10.81 1.91 -3.32
N VAL A 78 -11.15 2.55 -2.19
CA VAL A 78 -12.01 1.94 -1.13
C VAL A 78 -13.36 1.47 -1.68
N TRP A 79 -13.89 2.17 -2.70
CA TRP A 79 -15.12 1.78 -3.39
C TRP A 79 -14.98 0.46 -4.17
N ALA A 80 -13.75 0.06 -4.54
CA ALA A 80 -13.47 -1.18 -5.26
C ALA A 80 -12.96 -2.33 -4.35
N ILE A 81 -12.75 -2.08 -3.05
CA ILE A 81 -12.23 -3.09 -2.13
C ILE A 81 -13.36 -3.98 -1.62
N GLY A 82 -13.25 -5.30 -1.88
CA GLY A 82 -14.18 -6.30 -1.36
C GLY A 82 -15.58 -6.27 -2.00
N THR A 83 -15.79 -5.44 -3.03
CA THR A 83 -17.06 -5.35 -3.76
C THR A 83 -17.10 -6.28 -4.97
N GLY A 84 -15.95 -6.80 -5.40
CA GLY A 84 -15.79 -7.49 -6.69
C GLY A 84 -15.66 -6.53 -7.87
N GLU A 85 -15.86 -5.23 -7.66
CA GLU A 85 -15.58 -4.21 -8.66
C GLU A 85 -14.08 -3.92 -8.70
N THR A 86 -13.56 -3.71 -9.90
CA THR A 86 -12.16 -3.32 -10.13
C THR A 86 -12.15 -1.91 -10.70
N ALA A 87 -11.23 -1.08 -10.24
CA ALA A 87 -11.01 0.19 -10.90
C ALA A 87 -10.57 -0.04 -12.35
N SER A 88 -11.04 0.78 -13.28
CA SER A 88 -10.59 0.69 -14.66
C SER A 88 -9.09 0.97 -14.76
N VAL A 89 -8.44 0.40 -15.76
CA VAL A 89 -7.01 0.59 -16.02
C VAL A 89 -6.68 2.08 -16.22
N GLU A 90 -7.56 2.82 -16.87
CA GLU A 90 -7.41 4.26 -17.07
C GLU A 90 -7.39 5.00 -15.75
N HIS A 91 -8.30 4.65 -14.82
CA HIS A 91 -8.34 5.27 -13.49
C HIS A 91 -7.11 4.90 -12.65
N ILE A 92 -6.66 3.64 -12.72
CA ILE A 92 -5.43 3.20 -12.05
C ILE A 92 -4.25 4.01 -12.56
N ASN A 93 -4.07 4.12 -13.88
CA ASN A 93 -3.00 4.88 -14.50
C ASN A 93 -3.07 6.38 -14.16
N GLU A 94 -4.26 6.96 -14.11
CA GLU A 94 -4.44 8.36 -13.71
C GLU A 94 -3.91 8.60 -12.28
N VAL A 95 -4.36 7.81 -11.31
CA VAL A 95 -3.94 7.99 -9.90
C VAL A 95 -2.45 7.68 -9.72
N HIS A 96 -1.97 6.55 -10.29
CA HIS A 96 -0.54 6.19 -10.22
C HIS A 96 0.33 7.25 -10.89
N GLY A 97 -0.11 7.83 -12.02
CA GLY A 97 0.60 8.91 -12.70
C GLY A 97 0.72 10.17 -11.85
N ILE A 98 -0.35 10.56 -11.14
CA ILE A 98 -0.32 11.68 -10.20
C ILE A 98 0.68 11.39 -9.06
N VAL A 99 0.63 10.20 -8.46
CA VAL A 99 1.55 9.81 -7.38
C VAL A 99 2.99 9.81 -7.86
N LYS A 100 3.29 9.19 -9.00
CA LYS A 100 4.65 9.17 -9.59
C LYS A 100 5.15 10.58 -9.90
N SER A 101 4.28 11.48 -10.37
CA SER A 101 4.63 12.88 -10.59
C SER A 101 4.99 13.60 -9.28
N GLU A 102 4.21 13.39 -8.21
CA GLU A 102 4.51 13.97 -6.90
C GLU A 102 5.81 13.40 -6.31
N LEU A 103 6.02 12.08 -6.40
CA LEU A 103 7.28 11.44 -5.99
C LEU A 103 8.48 12.07 -6.70
N SER A 104 8.39 12.29 -8.02
CA SER A 104 9.44 12.92 -8.82
C SER A 104 9.75 14.36 -8.36
N LYS A 105 8.72 15.16 -8.03
CA LYS A 105 8.92 16.53 -7.51
C LYS A 105 9.70 16.56 -6.19
N HIS A 106 9.57 15.48 -5.40
CA HIS A 106 10.28 15.30 -4.12
C HIS A 106 11.59 14.53 -4.26
N ASN A 107 12.03 14.18 -5.48
CA ASN A 107 13.19 13.31 -5.77
C ASN A 107 13.09 11.95 -5.06
N LEU A 108 11.90 11.38 -5.00
CA LEU A 108 11.62 10.08 -4.40
C LEU A 108 11.46 9.00 -5.48
N ASP A 109 12.10 7.84 -5.25
CA ASP A 109 11.97 6.64 -6.08
C ASP A 109 11.32 5.53 -5.23
N ILE A 110 9.99 5.59 -5.10
CA ILE A 110 9.21 4.69 -4.25
C ILE A 110 8.24 3.91 -5.13
N PRO A 111 8.23 2.56 -5.03
CA PRO A 111 7.26 1.73 -5.75
C PRO A 111 5.82 2.03 -5.36
N VAL A 112 4.91 1.97 -6.35
CA VAL A 112 3.47 2.19 -6.16
C VAL A 112 2.70 0.95 -6.60
N LEU A 113 2.06 0.29 -5.66
CA LEU A 113 1.23 -0.89 -5.88
C LEU A 113 -0.23 -0.50 -6.09
N TYR A 114 -0.95 -1.30 -6.86
CA TYR A 114 -2.41 -1.29 -6.87
C TYR A 114 -2.96 -2.22 -5.78
N GLY A 115 -3.79 -1.71 -4.88
CA GLY A 115 -4.36 -2.41 -3.73
C GLY A 115 -5.89 -2.52 -3.75
N GLY A 116 -6.52 -2.41 -4.91
CA GLY A 116 -7.95 -2.70 -5.08
C GLY A 116 -8.24 -4.20 -5.24
N SER A 117 -9.39 -4.54 -5.83
CA SER A 117 -9.75 -5.93 -6.11
C SER A 117 -8.85 -6.51 -7.21
N VAL A 118 -7.92 -7.38 -6.81
CA VAL A 118 -7.04 -8.13 -7.71
C VAL A 118 -7.42 -9.61 -7.67
N ASN A 119 -7.54 -10.23 -8.84
CA ASN A 119 -7.86 -11.62 -9.03
C ASN A 119 -7.15 -12.19 -10.27
N PRO A 120 -7.21 -13.51 -10.55
CA PRO A 120 -6.53 -14.12 -11.70
C PRO A 120 -6.97 -13.58 -13.06
N ASP A 121 -8.19 -13.04 -13.17
CA ASP A 121 -8.73 -12.60 -14.46
C ASP A 121 -8.28 -11.19 -14.82
N ASN A 122 -7.94 -10.34 -13.84
CA ASN A 122 -7.54 -8.95 -14.04
C ASN A 122 -6.06 -8.67 -13.73
N SER A 123 -5.36 -9.59 -13.07
CA SER A 123 -3.99 -9.35 -12.61
C SER A 123 -3.01 -9.06 -13.76
N ASN A 124 -3.13 -9.77 -14.88
CA ASN A 124 -2.26 -9.57 -16.04
C ASN A 124 -2.45 -8.18 -16.65
N GLU A 125 -3.71 -7.74 -16.82
CA GLU A 125 -4.02 -6.42 -17.37
C GLU A 125 -3.49 -5.29 -16.45
N ILE A 126 -3.67 -5.42 -15.12
CA ILE A 126 -3.18 -4.44 -14.15
C ILE A 126 -1.65 -4.40 -14.13
N LEU A 127 -1.00 -5.56 -14.05
CA LEU A 127 0.46 -5.67 -13.96
C LEU A 127 1.19 -5.30 -15.26
N SER A 128 0.49 -5.29 -16.40
CA SER A 128 1.05 -4.82 -17.68
C SER A 128 1.13 -3.29 -17.78
N GLN A 129 0.58 -2.56 -16.82
CA GLN A 129 0.61 -1.10 -16.83
C GLN A 129 1.98 -0.56 -16.40
N GLU A 130 2.58 0.31 -17.19
CA GLU A 130 3.92 0.88 -16.93
C GLU A 130 4.02 1.63 -15.58
N LEU A 131 2.91 2.22 -15.12
CA LEU A 131 2.86 3.00 -13.89
C LEU A 131 2.59 2.16 -12.63
N VAL A 132 2.34 0.85 -12.79
CA VAL A 132 2.03 -0.09 -11.70
C VAL A 132 3.25 -0.94 -11.40
N ASP A 133 3.89 -0.73 -10.24
CA ASP A 133 5.08 -1.51 -9.84
C ASP A 133 4.72 -2.87 -9.23
N GLY A 134 3.44 -3.17 -9.04
CA GLY A 134 2.95 -4.43 -8.50
C GLY A 134 1.56 -4.33 -7.90
N VAL A 135 1.14 -5.35 -7.17
CA VAL A 135 -0.19 -5.44 -6.58
C VAL A 135 -0.14 -5.82 -5.09
N LEU A 136 -1.07 -5.29 -4.30
CA LEU A 136 -1.32 -5.72 -2.92
C LEU A 136 -2.59 -6.57 -2.93
N VAL A 137 -2.42 -7.90 -2.81
CA VAL A 137 -3.50 -8.87 -3.00
C VAL A 137 -4.16 -9.21 -1.66
N GLY A 138 -5.45 -8.94 -1.55
CA GLY A 138 -6.29 -9.28 -0.39
C GLY A 138 -6.91 -10.67 -0.49
N GLY A 139 -8.24 -10.76 -0.61
CA GLY A 139 -9.01 -12.00 -0.56
C GLY A 139 -8.56 -13.11 -1.50
N ALA A 140 -8.08 -12.78 -2.71
CA ALA A 140 -7.58 -13.78 -3.65
C ALA A 140 -6.33 -14.53 -3.16
N SER A 141 -5.56 -13.94 -2.22
CA SER A 141 -4.38 -14.59 -1.64
C SER A 141 -4.71 -15.71 -0.63
N THR A 142 -5.96 -15.81 -0.20
CA THR A 142 -6.40 -16.88 0.72
C THR A 142 -6.60 -18.23 0.01
N ASN A 143 -6.63 -18.24 -1.33
CA ASN A 143 -6.70 -19.43 -2.15
C ASN A 143 -5.39 -19.60 -2.92
N TYR A 144 -4.73 -20.76 -2.72
CA TYR A 144 -3.42 -21.05 -3.31
C TYR A 144 -3.42 -20.97 -4.85
N GLU A 145 -4.42 -21.55 -5.51
CA GLU A 145 -4.49 -21.58 -6.97
C GLU A 145 -4.70 -20.18 -7.56
N SER A 146 -5.52 -19.36 -6.91
CA SER A 146 -5.74 -17.97 -7.28
C SER A 146 -4.45 -17.15 -7.13
N LEU A 147 -3.78 -17.29 -6.00
CA LEU A 147 -2.52 -16.58 -5.75
C LEU A 147 -1.43 -17.01 -6.76
N LEU A 148 -1.31 -18.31 -7.03
CA LEU A 148 -0.33 -18.82 -7.99
C LEU A 148 -0.57 -18.28 -9.42
N LYS A 149 -1.84 -18.17 -9.85
CA LYS A 149 -2.18 -17.56 -11.15
C LYS A 149 -1.80 -16.09 -11.21
N ILE A 150 -2.03 -15.33 -10.12
CA ILE A 150 -1.64 -13.92 -10.04
C ILE A 150 -0.11 -13.77 -10.10
N ILE A 151 0.63 -14.62 -9.38
CA ILE A 151 2.10 -14.62 -9.41
C ILE A 151 2.63 -14.93 -10.83
N ASN A 152 2.01 -15.87 -11.53
CA ASN A 152 2.42 -16.24 -12.88
C ASN A 152 2.01 -15.19 -13.96
N SER A 153 1.30 -14.14 -13.60
CA SER A 153 1.01 -12.98 -14.47
C SER A 153 2.03 -11.83 -14.33
N LEU A 154 3.02 -11.98 -13.46
CA LEU A 154 4.21 -11.12 -13.39
C LEU A 154 5.17 -11.46 -14.56
#